data_b2a756640c44409e08429690483defea
#
_entry.id   b2a756640c44409e08429690483defea
#
_cell.length_a   1.000
_cell.length_b   1.000
_cell.length_c   1.000
_cell.angle_alpha   90.00
_cell.angle_beta   90.00
_cell.angle_gamma   90.00
#
_symmetry.space_group_name_H-M   'P 1'
#
loop_
_entity.id
_entity.type
_entity.pdbx_description
1 polymer ?
#
loop_
_entity_poly.entity_id
_entity_poly.type
_entity_poly.pdbx_seq_one_letter_code
_entity_poly.pdbx_strand_id
1 'polypeptide(L)'
;MSLFYRSTRDDSVKVTASQAILKGLAADGGLYVPEQIPALDKSFEELSKMSYQEVAYEVMKLMLDDFTEEELKNCINKAYDSKFDTKVIAPLVKADGAYYLELFHGSTIAFKDMALSILPHLLITSAKKNNVKNEIVILTATSGDTGKAALAGFADVKGTKIIVFYPKHGVSPIQEKQMVTQKGDNTYVIGINGNFDDAQTGVKKIFSDKELEKVMNEAGYQFSSANSINIGRLVPQIVYYVYAYARLLADGEVKAGEAVSYTHLTLP
;
A
#
# COMPACT_ATOMS: atom_id res chain seq x y z
N MET A 1 -8.73 14.79 18.47
CA MET A 1 -7.25 14.73 18.70
C MET A 1 -6.64 14.18 17.44
N SER A 2 -5.51 14.74 16.99
CA SER A 2 -4.82 14.19 15.82
C SER A 2 -4.18 12.85 16.15
N LEU A 3 -4.25 11.90 15.23
CA LEU A 3 -3.61 10.60 15.33
C LEU A 3 -2.13 10.73 14.93
N PHE A 4 -1.22 10.43 15.85
CA PHE A 4 0.20 10.40 15.54
C PHE A 4 0.70 8.97 15.34
N TYR A 5 1.81 8.88 14.60
CA TYR A 5 2.55 7.66 14.35
C TYR A 5 3.90 7.73 15.03
N ARG A 6 4.37 6.60 15.55
CA ARG A 6 5.67 6.44 16.20
C ARG A 6 6.41 5.25 15.64
N SER A 7 7.72 5.23 15.83
CA SER A 7 8.52 4.04 15.50
C SER A 7 8.23 2.90 16.48
N THR A 8 8.30 1.67 15.99
CA THR A 8 8.27 0.46 16.85
C THR A 8 9.52 0.31 17.72
N ARG A 9 10.58 1.10 17.49
CA ARG A 9 11.85 1.05 18.23
C ARG A 9 12.07 2.26 19.15
N ASP A 10 11.51 3.41 18.78
CA ASP A 10 11.62 4.65 19.55
C ASP A 10 10.28 5.40 19.47
N ASP A 11 9.63 5.61 20.61
CA ASP A 11 8.36 6.30 20.73
C ASP A 11 8.48 7.80 21.04
N SER A 12 9.70 8.31 21.18
CA SER A 12 9.96 9.71 21.48
C SER A 12 9.63 10.64 20.30
N VAL A 13 9.73 10.15 19.07
CA VAL A 13 9.47 10.92 17.84
C VAL A 13 8.10 10.58 17.29
N LYS A 14 7.21 11.58 17.27
CA LYS A 14 5.87 11.49 16.70
C LYS A 14 5.83 12.16 15.34
N VAL A 15 5.16 11.52 14.39
CA VAL A 15 4.96 12.04 13.03
C VAL A 15 3.48 11.93 12.65
N THR A 16 3.03 12.76 11.70
CA THR A 16 1.68 12.63 11.14
C THR A 16 1.60 11.44 10.17
N ALA A 17 0.40 11.04 9.77
CA ALA A 17 0.21 9.96 8.80
C ALA A 17 0.91 10.26 7.47
N SER A 18 0.78 11.48 6.94
CA SER A 18 1.44 11.88 5.70
C SER A 18 2.97 11.84 5.80
N GLN A 19 3.53 12.22 6.95
CA GLN A 19 4.98 12.13 7.20
C GLN A 19 5.45 10.68 7.28
N ALA A 20 4.67 9.80 7.94
CA ALA A 20 4.98 8.38 8.03
C ALA A 20 4.97 7.69 6.65
N ILE A 21 3.95 8.00 5.82
CA ILE A 21 3.85 7.50 4.44
C ILE A 21 5.04 7.97 3.60
N LEU A 22 5.39 9.25 3.70
CA LEU A 22 6.46 9.85 2.91
C LEU A 22 7.83 9.25 3.23
N LYS A 23 8.11 9.03 4.52
CA LYS A 23 9.35 8.41 4.99
C LYS A 23 9.41 6.91 4.69
N GLY A 24 8.26 6.22 4.78
CA GLY A 24 8.14 4.78 4.58
C GLY A 24 8.73 3.94 5.71
N LEU A 25 9.91 4.31 6.22
CA LEU A 25 10.61 3.66 7.34
C LEU A 25 11.11 4.73 8.32
N ALA A 26 11.10 4.43 9.61
CA ALA A 26 11.65 5.33 10.62
C ALA A 26 13.18 5.37 10.55
N ALA A 27 13.77 6.49 10.98
CA ALA A 27 15.22 6.71 10.91
C ALA A 27 16.05 5.70 11.75
N ASP A 28 15.43 5.11 12.76
CA ASP A 28 16.00 4.06 13.61
C ASP A 28 15.81 2.64 13.02
N GLY A 29 15.21 2.55 11.81
CA GLY A 29 14.89 1.29 11.14
C GLY A 29 13.65 0.57 11.69
N GLY A 30 12.88 1.22 12.59
CA GLY A 30 11.58 0.74 13.05
C GLY A 30 10.45 1.04 12.06
N LEU A 31 9.31 0.38 12.23
CA LEU A 31 8.10 0.64 11.45
C LEU A 31 7.31 1.77 12.10
N TYR A 32 6.65 2.61 11.28
CA TYR A 32 5.67 3.55 11.80
C TYR A 32 4.36 2.83 12.10
N VAL A 33 3.90 2.96 13.34
CA VAL A 33 2.61 2.45 13.82
C VAL A 33 1.81 3.57 14.47
N PRO A 34 0.47 3.57 14.37
CA PRO A 34 -0.35 4.58 15.03
C PRO A 34 -0.27 4.41 16.55
N GLU A 35 -0.35 5.51 17.30
CA GLU A 35 -0.34 5.47 18.78
C GLU A 35 -1.55 4.73 19.35
N GLN A 36 -2.65 4.76 18.63
CA GLN A 36 -3.87 4.01 18.95
C GLN A 36 -4.57 3.56 17.67
N ILE A 37 -5.30 2.47 17.74
CA ILE A 37 -6.17 2.03 16.65
C ILE A 37 -7.53 2.69 16.88
N PRO A 38 -7.98 3.60 15.98
CA PRO A 38 -9.27 4.26 16.13
C PRO A 38 -10.42 3.27 15.91
N ALA A 39 -11.53 3.51 16.62
CA ALA A 39 -12.77 2.78 16.36
C ALA A 39 -13.45 3.31 15.10
N LEU A 40 -14.22 2.47 14.42
CA LEU A 40 -15.06 2.90 13.30
C LEU A 40 -16.15 3.88 13.79
N ASP A 41 -16.34 4.96 13.04
CA ASP A 41 -17.39 5.96 13.33
C ASP A 41 -18.77 5.44 12.95
N LYS A 42 -18.84 4.56 11.95
CA LYS A 42 -20.09 4.00 11.42
C LYS A 42 -20.30 2.58 11.87
N SER A 43 -21.56 2.22 12.06
CA SER A 43 -21.95 0.84 12.29
C SER A 43 -21.75 -0.03 11.04
N PHE A 44 -21.65 -1.33 11.21
CA PHE A 44 -21.56 -2.24 10.06
C PHE A 44 -22.84 -2.26 9.21
N GLU A 45 -24.00 -1.94 9.80
CA GLU A 45 -25.28 -1.78 9.08
C GLU A 45 -25.25 -0.56 8.15
N GLU A 46 -24.55 0.51 8.53
CA GLU A 46 -24.33 1.66 7.65
C GLU A 46 -23.31 1.32 6.56
N LEU A 47 -22.18 0.72 6.93
CA LEU A 47 -21.12 0.30 6.00
C LEU A 47 -21.61 -0.72 4.97
N SER A 48 -22.59 -1.58 5.35
CA SER A 48 -23.17 -2.59 4.47
C SER A 48 -23.91 -2.01 3.25
N LYS A 49 -24.28 -0.74 3.29
CA LYS A 49 -24.97 -0.02 2.20
C LYS A 49 -24.03 0.74 1.29
N MET A 50 -22.74 0.74 1.59
CA MET A 50 -21.71 1.55 0.93
C MET A 50 -20.98 0.76 -0.16
N SER A 51 -20.53 1.47 -1.17
CA SER A 51 -19.55 0.98 -2.15
C SER A 51 -18.18 0.75 -1.51
N TYR A 52 -17.30 0.03 -2.21
CA TYR A 52 -15.93 -0.16 -1.75
C TYR A 52 -15.20 1.18 -1.49
N GLN A 53 -15.36 2.15 -2.39
CA GLN A 53 -14.73 3.46 -2.27
C GLN A 53 -15.25 4.25 -1.06
N GLU A 54 -16.54 4.16 -0.75
CA GLU A 54 -17.12 4.79 0.43
C GLU A 54 -16.61 4.13 1.72
N VAL A 55 -16.57 2.80 1.79
CA VAL A 55 -15.97 2.09 2.93
C VAL A 55 -14.48 2.42 3.05
N ALA A 56 -13.75 2.53 1.93
CA ALA A 56 -12.35 2.94 1.94
C ALA A 56 -12.15 4.31 2.57
N TYR A 57 -13.01 5.26 2.24
CA TYR A 57 -12.97 6.59 2.86
C TYR A 57 -13.24 6.52 4.37
N GLU A 58 -14.29 5.82 4.80
CA GLU A 58 -14.66 5.73 6.22
C GLU A 58 -13.55 5.08 7.08
N VAL A 59 -12.85 4.08 6.53
CA VAL A 59 -11.72 3.43 7.22
C VAL A 59 -10.47 4.29 7.20
N MET A 60 -10.11 4.80 6.01
CA MET A 60 -8.84 5.52 5.85
C MET A 60 -8.83 6.88 6.52
N LYS A 61 -9.95 7.61 6.60
CA LYS A 61 -10.03 8.92 7.27
C LYS A 61 -9.64 8.83 8.76
N LEU A 62 -9.88 7.67 9.39
CA LEU A 62 -9.55 7.44 10.79
C LEU A 62 -8.05 7.22 11.01
N MET A 63 -7.39 6.64 10.01
CA MET A 63 -5.96 6.31 10.05
C MET A 63 -5.10 7.43 9.44
N LEU A 64 -5.63 8.20 8.50
CA LEU A 64 -4.94 9.24 7.75
C LEU A 64 -5.59 10.61 8.03
N ASP A 65 -5.72 10.97 9.31
CA ASP A 65 -6.52 12.09 9.80
C ASP A 65 -5.94 13.47 9.45
N ASP A 66 -4.69 13.53 9.02
CA ASP A 66 -4.10 14.75 8.48
C ASP A 66 -4.39 14.99 6.97
N PHE A 67 -5.04 14.02 6.29
CA PHE A 67 -5.58 14.24 4.94
C PHE A 67 -6.95 14.89 5.00
N THR A 68 -7.20 15.86 4.12
CA THR A 68 -8.55 16.39 3.95
C THR A 68 -9.46 15.38 3.27
N GLU A 69 -10.77 15.53 3.43
CA GLU A 69 -11.76 14.68 2.74
C GLU A 69 -11.55 14.67 1.22
N GLU A 70 -11.32 15.84 0.62
CA GLU A 70 -11.10 15.99 -0.81
C GLU A 70 -9.82 15.25 -1.26
N GLU A 71 -8.72 15.43 -0.53
CA GLU A 71 -7.45 14.74 -0.80
C GLU A 71 -7.62 13.23 -0.78
N LEU A 72 -8.25 12.71 0.28
CA LEU A 72 -8.41 11.28 0.47
C LEU A 72 -9.36 10.66 -0.55
N LYS A 73 -10.51 11.28 -0.82
CA LYS A 73 -11.45 10.84 -1.86
C LYS A 73 -10.82 10.89 -3.25
N ASN A 74 -9.99 11.90 -3.56
CA ASN A 74 -9.27 11.95 -4.82
C ASN A 74 -8.26 10.80 -4.95
N CYS A 75 -7.54 10.44 -3.88
CA CYS A 75 -6.65 9.28 -3.87
C CYS A 75 -7.41 7.97 -4.10
N ILE A 76 -8.52 7.78 -3.40
CA ILE A 76 -9.37 6.59 -3.48
C ILE A 76 -9.95 6.43 -4.89
N ASN A 77 -10.54 7.49 -5.44
CA ASN A 77 -11.19 7.43 -6.76
C ASN A 77 -10.20 7.21 -7.91
N LYS A 78 -8.96 7.68 -7.78
CA LYS A 78 -7.89 7.40 -8.76
C LYS A 78 -7.32 6.01 -8.65
N ALA A 79 -7.38 5.41 -7.47
CA ALA A 79 -6.88 4.06 -7.22
C ALA A 79 -7.86 2.98 -7.65
N TYR A 80 -9.12 3.12 -7.23
CA TYR A 80 -10.17 2.11 -7.39
C TYR A 80 -11.14 2.53 -8.48
N ASP A 81 -10.66 2.50 -9.73
CA ASP A 81 -11.36 2.91 -10.93
C ASP A 81 -11.45 1.75 -11.95
N SER A 82 -11.55 2.07 -13.23
CA SER A 82 -11.62 1.12 -14.34
C SER A 82 -10.35 0.27 -14.57
N LYS A 83 -9.30 0.46 -13.77
CA LYS A 83 -8.13 -0.45 -13.72
C LYS A 83 -8.48 -1.80 -13.07
N PHE A 84 -9.56 -1.83 -12.28
CA PHE A 84 -10.16 -3.06 -11.79
C PHE A 84 -11.19 -3.55 -12.81
N ASP A 85 -11.19 -4.85 -13.11
CA ASP A 85 -12.10 -5.46 -14.10
C ASP A 85 -13.54 -5.63 -13.59
N THR A 86 -13.78 -5.28 -12.32
CA THR A 86 -15.11 -5.24 -11.70
C THR A 86 -15.37 -3.91 -11.00
N LYS A 87 -16.61 -3.40 -11.10
CA LYS A 87 -17.05 -2.19 -10.39
C LYS A 87 -17.12 -2.37 -8.88
N VAL A 88 -17.25 -3.60 -8.40
CA VAL A 88 -17.32 -3.94 -6.96
C VAL A 88 -15.96 -3.88 -6.29
N ILE A 89 -14.86 -3.87 -7.07
CA ILE A 89 -13.45 -3.82 -6.65
C ILE A 89 -13.00 -5.12 -5.94
N ALA A 90 -13.68 -5.54 -4.89
CA ALA A 90 -13.38 -6.74 -4.10
C ALA A 90 -14.68 -7.55 -3.86
N PRO A 91 -15.15 -8.30 -4.85
CA PRO A 91 -16.34 -9.13 -4.71
C PRO A 91 -16.18 -10.18 -3.61
N LEU A 92 -17.28 -10.46 -2.90
CA LEU A 92 -17.38 -11.58 -1.98
C LEU A 92 -18.26 -12.65 -2.62
N VAL A 93 -17.71 -13.81 -2.92
CA VAL A 93 -18.37 -14.89 -3.63
C VAL A 93 -18.57 -16.09 -2.70
N LYS A 94 -19.78 -16.65 -2.66
CA LYS A 94 -20.08 -17.88 -1.92
C LYS A 94 -19.92 -19.08 -2.83
N ALA A 95 -19.06 -20.02 -2.45
CA ALA A 95 -18.84 -21.27 -3.16
C ALA A 95 -18.44 -22.39 -2.17
N ASP A 96 -18.86 -23.62 -2.42
CA ASP A 96 -18.46 -24.81 -1.66
C ASP A 96 -18.55 -24.67 -0.12
N GLY A 97 -19.57 -23.93 0.35
CA GLY A 97 -19.82 -23.72 1.79
C GLY A 97 -18.87 -22.71 2.46
N ALA A 98 -18.05 -21.98 1.69
CA ALA A 98 -17.17 -20.92 2.16
C ALA A 98 -17.43 -19.61 1.40
N TYR A 99 -16.86 -18.52 1.91
CA TYR A 99 -16.88 -17.21 1.27
C TYR A 99 -15.48 -16.87 0.78
N TYR A 100 -15.38 -16.43 -0.47
CA TYR A 100 -14.13 -16.05 -1.13
C TYR A 100 -14.16 -14.57 -1.40
N LEU A 101 -13.28 -13.83 -0.71
CA LEU A 101 -13.03 -12.42 -1.02
C LEU A 101 -12.02 -12.33 -2.16
N GLU A 102 -12.50 -11.94 -3.34
CA GLU A 102 -11.68 -11.90 -4.55
C GLU A 102 -10.87 -10.59 -4.60
N LEU A 103 -9.55 -10.68 -4.45
CA LEU A 103 -8.64 -9.53 -4.41
C LEU A 103 -7.75 -9.46 -5.67
N PHE A 104 -8.07 -10.21 -6.72
CA PHE A 104 -7.25 -10.35 -7.93
C PHE A 104 -7.78 -9.56 -9.12
N HIS A 105 -8.75 -8.67 -8.94
CA HIS A 105 -9.38 -7.89 -10.01
C HIS A 105 -8.56 -6.68 -10.47
N GLY A 106 -7.43 -6.39 -9.85
CA GLY A 106 -6.55 -5.29 -10.22
C GLY A 106 -5.62 -5.60 -11.39
N SER A 107 -4.86 -4.59 -11.82
CA SER A 107 -4.04 -4.61 -13.05
C SER A 107 -2.99 -5.74 -13.12
N THR A 108 -2.54 -6.27 -11.98
CA THR A 108 -1.51 -7.33 -11.95
C THR A 108 -2.01 -8.67 -11.43
N ILE A 109 -3.34 -8.77 -11.22
CA ILE A 109 -4.01 -10.01 -10.77
C ILE A 109 -3.45 -10.49 -9.42
N ALA A 110 -3.08 -9.56 -8.54
CA ALA A 110 -2.57 -9.86 -7.22
C ALA A 110 -3.26 -8.98 -6.17
N PHE A 111 -3.52 -9.52 -4.96
CA PHE A 111 -4.12 -8.74 -3.87
C PHE A 111 -3.33 -7.47 -3.54
N LYS A 112 -2.07 -7.43 -3.89
CA LYS A 112 -1.19 -6.29 -3.68
C LYS A 112 -1.62 -5.04 -4.44
N ASP A 113 -2.39 -5.20 -5.52
CA ASP A 113 -2.99 -4.10 -6.26
C ASP A 113 -3.94 -3.27 -5.38
N MET A 114 -4.61 -3.90 -4.40
CA MET A 114 -5.51 -3.21 -3.45
C MET A 114 -4.81 -2.08 -2.68
N ALA A 115 -3.52 -2.21 -2.41
CA ALA A 115 -2.74 -1.19 -1.72
C ALA A 115 -1.80 -0.42 -2.65
N LEU A 116 -1.23 -1.06 -3.67
CA LEU A 116 -0.25 -0.44 -4.56
C LEU A 116 -0.88 0.45 -5.64
N SER A 117 -2.19 0.31 -5.89
CA SER A 117 -2.93 1.26 -6.74
C SER A 117 -3.13 2.62 -6.05
N ILE A 118 -3.27 2.66 -4.73
CA ILE A 118 -3.52 3.92 -3.99
C ILE A 118 -2.24 4.55 -3.44
N LEU A 119 -1.20 3.76 -3.11
CA LEU A 119 0.03 4.26 -2.48
C LEU A 119 0.68 5.42 -3.25
N PRO A 120 0.79 5.40 -4.59
CA PRO A 120 1.36 6.53 -5.33
C PRO A 120 0.60 7.84 -5.09
N HIS A 121 -0.72 7.79 -5.03
CA HIS A 121 -1.56 8.95 -4.80
C HIS A 121 -1.44 9.48 -3.37
N LEU A 122 -1.41 8.59 -2.39
CA LEU A 122 -1.16 8.95 -0.99
C LEU A 122 0.23 9.59 -0.84
N LEU A 123 1.24 9.03 -1.50
CA LEU A 123 2.62 9.50 -1.42
C LEU A 123 2.78 10.91 -2.02
N ILE A 124 2.24 11.15 -3.21
CA ILE A 124 2.28 12.48 -3.85
C ILE A 124 1.50 13.51 -3.04
N THR A 125 0.35 13.14 -2.49
CA THR A 125 -0.42 14.02 -1.60
C THR A 125 0.38 14.32 -0.33
N SER A 126 1.01 13.32 0.28
CA SER A 126 1.90 13.48 1.43
C SER A 126 3.07 14.43 1.14
N ALA A 127 3.71 14.30 -0.03
CA ALA A 127 4.79 15.19 -0.45
C ALA A 127 4.33 16.64 -0.55
N LYS A 128 3.17 16.90 -1.15
CA LYS A 128 2.57 18.24 -1.23
C LYS A 128 2.28 18.81 0.14
N LYS A 129 1.66 18.04 1.04
CA LYS A 129 1.34 18.46 2.41
C LYS A 129 2.57 18.84 3.23
N ASN A 130 3.67 18.14 3.02
CA ASN A 130 4.93 18.37 3.73
C ASN A 130 5.89 19.32 2.97
N ASN A 131 5.42 20.00 1.91
CA ASN A 131 6.20 20.92 1.08
C ASN A 131 7.51 20.30 0.51
N VAL A 132 7.50 18.99 0.28
CA VAL A 132 8.62 18.27 -0.33
C VAL A 132 8.66 18.58 -1.81
N LYS A 133 9.82 19.03 -2.28
CA LYS A 133 10.08 19.36 -3.70
C LYS A 133 10.92 18.30 -4.40
N ASN A 134 11.58 17.44 -3.62
CA ASN A 134 12.40 16.36 -4.14
C ASN A 134 11.54 15.33 -4.88
N GLU A 135 12.08 14.80 -5.96
CA GLU A 135 11.48 13.63 -6.63
C GLU A 135 11.65 12.39 -5.73
N ILE A 136 10.60 11.60 -5.60
CA ILE A 136 10.58 10.46 -4.67
C ILE A 136 11.06 9.20 -5.39
N VAL A 137 12.15 8.62 -4.92
CA VAL A 137 12.71 7.37 -5.44
C VAL A 137 12.22 6.21 -4.58
N ILE A 138 11.36 5.38 -5.15
CA ILE A 138 10.79 4.21 -4.51
C ILE A 138 11.74 3.02 -4.70
N LEU A 139 12.26 2.50 -3.59
CA LEU A 139 13.07 1.27 -3.61
C LEU A 139 12.22 0.10 -3.14
N THR A 140 12.18 -0.96 -3.92
CA THR A 140 11.38 -2.15 -3.64
C THR A 140 12.19 -3.42 -3.88
N ALA A 141 12.36 -4.24 -2.84
CA ALA A 141 12.81 -5.62 -3.00
C ALA A 141 11.58 -6.53 -3.17
N THR A 142 11.67 -7.50 -4.06
CA THR A 142 10.54 -8.39 -4.36
C THR A 142 10.94 -9.83 -4.60
N SER A 143 10.05 -10.74 -4.25
CA SER A 143 10.05 -12.14 -4.69
C SER A 143 9.07 -12.39 -5.86
N GLY A 144 8.53 -11.30 -6.48
CA GLY A 144 7.65 -11.37 -7.65
C GLY A 144 6.49 -10.38 -7.57
N ASP A 145 5.40 -10.72 -6.90
CA ASP A 145 4.13 -9.99 -6.91
C ASP A 145 4.22 -8.52 -6.47
N THR A 146 4.98 -8.24 -5.42
CA THR A 146 5.13 -6.87 -4.94
C THR A 146 5.79 -5.97 -5.99
N GLY A 147 6.83 -6.48 -6.66
CA GLY A 147 7.55 -5.72 -7.68
C GLY A 147 6.67 -5.37 -8.87
N LYS A 148 5.95 -6.36 -9.42
CA LYS A 148 5.05 -6.12 -10.56
C LYS A 148 3.92 -5.15 -10.22
N ALA A 149 3.30 -5.31 -9.04
CA ALA A 149 2.20 -4.44 -8.62
C ALA A 149 2.68 -3.01 -8.31
N ALA A 150 3.87 -2.86 -7.71
CA ALA A 150 4.48 -1.55 -7.47
C ALA A 150 4.85 -0.85 -8.77
N LEU A 151 5.48 -1.56 -9.72
CA LEU A 151 5.79 -1.01 -11.04
C LEU A 151 4.52 -0.51 -11.75
N ALA A 152 3.45 -1.33 -11.79
CA ALA A 152 2.19 -0.94 -12.40
C ALA A 152 1.54 0.27 -11.72
N GLY A 153 1.57 0.33 -10.38
CA GLY A 153 0.99 1.43 -9.61
C GLY A 153 1.75 2.75 -9.78
N PHE A 154 3.08 2.70 -9.87
CA PHE A 154 3.94 3.89 -9.98
C PHE A 154 4.28 4.29 -11.43
N ALA A 155 3.93 3.47 -12.43
CA ALA A 155 4.23 3.78 -13.84
C ALA A 155 3.68 5.16 -14.23
N ASP A 156 4.58 6.02 -14.74
CA ASP A 156 4.29 7.39 -15.19
C ASP A 156 3.69 8.34 -14.14
N VAL A 157 3.77 8.00 -12.86
CA VAL A 157 3.37 8.91 -11.78
C VAL A 157 4.42 10.00 -11.62
N LYS A 158 4.03 11.24 -11.98
CA LYS A 158 4.92 12.42 -11.94
C LYS A 158 5.47 12.66 -10.53
N GLY A 159 6.76 12.98 -10.45
CA GLY A 159 7.46 13.23 -9.20
C GLY A 159 7.90 11.96 -8.47
N THR A 160 7.84 10.82 -9.15
CA THR A 160 8.33 9.54 -8.62
C THR A 160 9.23 8.82 -9.63
N LYS A 161 10.19 8.06 -9.10
CA LYS A 161 10.92 7.00 -9.79
C LYS A 161 10.77 5.72 -9.00
N ILE A 162 10.63 4.58 -9.66
CA ILE A 162 10.59 3.29 -8.98
C ILE A 162 11.70 2.37 -9.47
N ILE A 163 12.44 1.81 -8.51
CA ILE A 163 13.51 0.83 -8.75
C ILE A 163 13.14 -0.45 -8.01
N VAL A 164 12.95 -1.52 -8.77
CA VAL A 164 12.62 -2.84 -8.25
C VAL A 164 13.81 -3.76 -8.36
N PHE A 165 14.21 -4.34 -7.23
CA PHE A 165 15.26 -5.35 -7.16
C PHE A 165 14.64 -6.73 -6.97
N TYR A 166 15.00 -7.68 -7.83
CA TYR A 166 14.50 -9.05 -7.74
C TYR A 166 15.64 -10.10 -7.92
N PRO A 167 15.57 -11.27 -7.29
CA PRO A 167 16.53 -12.34 -7.50
C PRO A 167 16.32 -12.96 -8.89
N LYS A 168 17.37 -12.95 -9.72
CA LYS A 168 17.34 -13.31 -11.14
C LYS A 168 16.79 -14.72 -11.44
N HIS A 169 16.88 -15.62 -10.47
CA HIS A 169 16.38 -17.00 -10.57
C HIS A 169 15.43 -17.36 -9.43
N GLY A 170 14.91 -16.35 -8.70
CA GLY A 170 14.07 -16.52 -7.52
C GLY A 170 12.63 -16.04 -7.68
N VAL A 171 12.21 -15.75 -8.92
CA VAL A 171 10.83 -15.38 -9.27
C VAL A 171 10.33 -16.28 -10.39
N SER A 172 9.00 -16.44 -10.52
CA SER A 172 8.45 -17.21 -11.63
C SER A 172 8.69 -16.49 -12.99
N PRO A 173 8.78 -17.23 -14.11
CA PRO A 173 8.96 -16.63 -15.43
C PRO A 173 7.88 -15.61 -15.79
N ILE A 174 6.64 -15.82 -15.32
CA ILE A 174 5.54 -14.89 -15.55
C ILE A 174 5.75 -13.60 -14.77
N GLN A 175 6.11 -13.70 -13.48
CA GLN A 175 6.38 -12.53 -12.64
C GLN A 175 7.57 -11.71 -13.15
N GLU A 176 8.65 -12.38 -13.55
CA GLU A 176 9.78 -11.70 -14.19
C GLU A 176 9.34 -10.95 -15.44
N LYS A 177 8.59 -11.63 -16.32
CA LYS A 177 8.10 -11.05 -17.57
C LYS A 177 7.22 -9.82 -17.29
N GLN A 178 6.31 -9.90 -16.31
CA GLN A 178 5.47 -8.76 -15.93
C GLN A 178 6.29 -7.56 -15.43
N MET A 179 7.41 -7.80 -14.73
CA MET A 179 8.28 -6.71 -14.27
C MET A 179 9.11 -6.11 -15.41
N VAL A 180 9.83 -6.94 -16.17
CA VAL A 180 10.77 -6.45 -17.20
C VAL A 180 10.09 -5.87 -18.44
N THR A 181 8.82 -6.18 -18.65
CA THR A 181 8.02 -5.60 -19.75
C THR A 181 7.12 -4.45 -19.32
N GLN A 182 7.12 -4.08 -18.02
CA GLN A 182 6.35 -2.93 -17.55
C GLN A 182 6.82 -1.66 -18.26
N LYS A 183 5.90 -0.94 -18.86
CA LYS A 183 6.14 0.36 -19.51
C LYS A 183 6.01 1.47 -18.47
N GLY A 184 6.78 2.54 -18.69
CA GLY A 184 6.79 3.75 -17.84
C GLY A 184 8.19 4.37 -17.87
N ASP A 185 8.27 5.68 -18.11
CA ASP A 185 9.56 6.40 -18.22
C ASP A 185 10.28 6.51 -16.86
N ASN A 186 9.58 6.23 -15.77
CA ASN A 186 10.07 6.31 -14.40
C ASN A 186 10.26 4.94 -13.74
N THR A 187 10.19 3.84 -14.49
CA THR A 187 10.28 2.46 -13.96
C THR A 187 11.62 1.81 -14.28
N TYR A 188 12.25 1.21 -13.27
CA TYR A 188 13.55 0.53 -13.38
C TYR A 188 13.49 -0.84 -12.72
N VAL A 189 13.97 -1.87 -13.39
CA VAL A 189 13.95 -3.26 -12.92
C VAL A 189 15.37 -3.82 -12.94
N ILE A 190 15.86 -4.28 -11.78
CA ILE A 190 17.23 -4.76 -11.59
C ILE A 190 17.21 -6.19 -11.05
N GLY A 191 17.67 -7.14 -11.88
CA GLY A 191 17.90 -8.51 -11.44
C GLY A 191 19.24 -8.63 -10.70
N ILE A 192 19.22 -9.15 -9.47
CA ILE A 192 20.42 -9.37 -8.68
C ILE A 192 20.85 -10.85 -8.73
N ASN A 193 22.14 -11.09 -8.58
CA ASN A 193 22.69 -12.43 -8.33
C ASN A 193 22.65 -12.69 -6.83
N GLY A 194 21.57 -13.29 -6.35
CA GLY A 194 21.32 -13.55 -4.93
C GLY A 194 19.87 -14.00 -4.73
N ASN A 195 19.44 -14.07 -3.51
CA ASN A 195 18.06 -14.42 -3.13
C ASN A 195 17.25 -13.17 -2.70
N PHE A 196 15.99 -13.37 -2.29
CA PHE A 196 15.13 -12.28 -1.84
C PHE A 196 15.67 -11.55 -0.60
N ASP A 197 16.29 -12.27 0.34
CA ASP A 197 16.85 -11.69 1.56
C ASP A 197 18.05 -10.80 1.25
N ASP A 198 18.85 -11.16 0.24
CA ASP A 198 19.95 -10.32 -0.27
C ASP A 198 19.40 -9.00 -0.84
N ALA A 199 18.35 -9.06 -1.66
CA ALA A 199 17.69 -7.88 -2.21
C ALA A 199 17.14 -6.98 -1.10
N GLN A 200 16.43 -7.57 -0.12
CA GLN A 200 15.84 -6.84 0.99
C GLN A 200 16.89 -6.21 1.90
N THR A 201 17.97 -6.93 2.16
CA THR A 201 19.11 -6.44 2.96
C THR A 201 19.80 -5.28 2.24
N GLY A 202 20.00 -5.40 0.92
CA GLY A 202 20.56 -4.32 0.10
C GLY A 202 19.71 -3.05 0.17
N VAL A 203 18.40 -3.16 -0.03
CA VAL A 203 17.47 -2.01 0.09
C VAL A 203 17.51 -1.39 1.48
N LYS A 204 17.51 -2.20 2.56
CA LYS A 204 17.63 -1.68 3.94
C LYS A 204 18.94 -0.93 4.17
N LYS A 205 20.06 -1.42 3.62
CA LYS A 205 21.37 -0.72 3.69
C LYS A 205 21.31 0.64 3.01
N ILE A 206 20.69 0.74 1.83
CA ILE A 206 20.50 2.01 1.13
C ILE A 206 19.70 2.99 1.99
N PHE A 207 18.60 2.56 2.63
CA PHE A 207 17.81 3.41 3.53
C PHE A 207 18.55 3.88 4.78
N SER A 208 19.53 3.12 5.26
CA SER A 208 20.31 3.45 6.45
C SER A 208 21.60 4.21 6.16
N ASP A 209 21.97 4.37 4.89
CA ASP A 209 23.17 5.08 4.45
C ASP A 209 22.94 6.60 4.45
N LYS A 210 23.45 7.27 5.50
CA LYS A 210 23.28 8.71 5.69
C LYS A 210 24.07 9.57 4.71
N GLU A 211 25.21 9.08 4.22
CA GLU A 211 25.99 9.78 3.21
C GLU A 211 25.26 9.76 1.86
N LEU A 212 24.76 8.60 1.47
CA LEU A 212 23.95 8.46 0.26
C LEU A 212 22.65 9.27 0.36
N GLU A 213 21.95 9.24 1.51
CA GLU A 213 20.76 10.06 1.74
C GLU A 213 21.03 11.55 1.51
N LYS A 214 22.17 12.05 2.04
CA LYS A 214 22.60 13.45 1.85
C LYS A 214 22.85 13.77 0.37
N VAL A 215 23.63 12.95 -0.32
CA VAL A 215 23.94 13.14 -1.75
C VAL A 215 22.66 13.15 -2.59
N MET A 216 21.73 12.23 -2.30
CA MET A 216 20.45 12.17 -3.01
C MET A 216 19.59 13.41 -2.76
N ASN A 217 19.52 13.88 -1.51
CA ASN A 217 18.78 15.10 -1.17
C ASN A 217 19.37 16.35 -1.85
N GLU A 218 20.69 16.50 -1.90
CA GLU A 218 21.37 17.59 -2.61
C GLU A 218 21.11 17.53 -4.12
N ALA A 219 20.95 16.35 -4.68
CA ALA A 219 20.57 16.12 -6.09
C ALA A 219 19.08 16.27 -6.37
N GLY A 220 18.24 16.60 -5.38
CA GLY A 220 16.80 16.78 -5.53
C GLY A 220 15.97 15.48 -5.47
N TYR A 221 16.52 14.43 -4.87
CA TYR A 221 15.84 13.14 -4.70
C TYR A 221 15.67 12.80 -3.21
N GLN A 222 14.64 12.00 -2.89
CA GLN A 222 14.54 11.38 -1.57
C GLN A 222 14.01 9.95 -1.70
N PHE A 223 14.43 9.07 -0.81
CA PHE A 223 13.98 7.69 -0.80
C PHE A 223 12.64 7.50 -0.10
N SER A 224 11.84 6.54 -0.62
CA SER A 224 10.70 5.95 0.05
C SER A 224 10.54 4.49 -0.37
N SER A 225 9.59 3.77 0.22
CA SER A 225 9.40 2.34 -0.04
C SER A 225 7.96 1.99 -0.38
N ALA A 226 7.80 1.01 -1.29
CA ALA A 226 6.52 0.35 -1.58
C ALA A 226 6.40 -1.05 -0.95
N ASN A 227 7.33 -1.48 -0.12
CA ASN A 227 7.21 -2.71 0.66
C ASN A 227 6.25 -2.53 1.85
N SER A 228 5.86 -3.63 2.49
CA SER A 228 4.96 -3.63 3.66
C SER A 228 5.57 -3.02 4.94
N ILE A 229 6.71 -2.36 4.83
CA ILE A 229 7.32 -1.51 5.85
C ILE A 229 6.71 -0.09 5.85
N ASN A 230 6.01 0.30 4.78
CA ASN A 230 5.35 1.59 4.66
C ASN A 230 3.89 1.47 5.13
N ILE A 231 3.50 2.30 6.10
CA ILE A 231 2.12 2.33 6.62
C ILE A 231 1.09 2.65 5.53
N GLY A 232 1.46 3.46 4.53
CA GLY A 232 0.61 3.76 3.38
C GLY A 232 0.28 2.53 2.52
N ARG A 233 1.00 1.43 2.71
CA ARG A 233 0.68 0.14 2.13
C ARG A 233 -0.18 -0.74 3.03
N LEU A 234 -0.15 -0.54 4.36
CA LEU A 234 -0.90 -1.36 5.31
C LEU A 234 -2.32 -0.84 5.50
N VAL A 235 -2.50 0.46 5.64
CA VAL A 235 -3.82 1.08 5.87
C VAL A 235 -4.86 0.70 4.79
N PRO A 236 -4.57 0.73 3.48
CA PRO A 236 -5.53 0.31 2.47
C PRO A 236 -5.97 -1.15 2.58
N GLN A 237 -5.17 -2.01 3.21
CA GLN A 237 -5.51 -3.42 3.39
C GLN A 237 -6.51 -3.65 4.52
N ILE A 238 -6.69 -2.72 5.45
CA ILE A 238 -7.74 -2.79 6.47
C ILE A 238 -9.12 -2.73 5.78
N VAL A 239 -9.22 -1.96 4.71
CA VAL A 239 -10.47 -1.67 4.01
C VAL A 239 -11.18 -2.94 3.55
N TYR A 240 -10.48 -3.84 2.88
CA TYR A 240 -11.14 -5.03 2.31
C TYR A 240 -11.61 -6.03 3.38
N TYR A 241 -11.02 -6.05 4.56
CA TYR A 241 -11.55 -6.84 5.69
C TYR A 241 -12.84 -6.24 6.23
N VAL A 242 -12.87 -4.93 6.44
CA VAL A 242 -14.07 -4.21 6.88
C VAL A 242 -15.18 -4.34 5.83
N TYR A 243 -14.84 -4.19 4.55
CA TYR A 243 -15.78 -4.34 3.45
C TYR A 243 -16.35 -5.74 3.35
N ALA A 244 -15.51 -6.79 3.47
CA ALA A 244 -15.97 -8.18 3.44
C ALA A 244 -16.97 -8.47 4.55
N TYR A 245 -16.70 -8.01 5.79
CA TYR A 245 -17.64 -8.18 6.90
C TYR A 245 -18.97 -7.43 6.64
N ALA A 246 -18.89 -6.21 6.13
CA ALA A 246 -20.06 -5.44 5.76
C ALA A 246 -20.90 -6.13 4.66
N ARG A 247 -20.25 -6.81 3.70
CA ARG A 247 -20.94 -7.62 2.69
C ARG A 247 -21.64 -8.85 3.29
N LEU A 248 -20.96 -9.60 4.15
CA LEU A 248 -21.59 -10.74 4.86
C LEU A 248 -22.84 -10.31 5.63
N LEU A 249 -22.78 -9.14 6.27
CA LEU A 249 -23.94 -8.58 6.97
C LEU A 249 -25.06 -8.19 6.00
N ALA A 250 -24.72 -7.53 4.88
CA ALA A 250 -25.70 -7.13 3.85
C ALA A 250 -26.43 -8.35 3.25
N ASP A 251 -25.72 -9.44 3.07
CA ASP A 251 -26.24 -10.68 2.49
C ASP A 251 -26.98 -11.55 3.54
N GLY A 252 -27.03 -11.11 4.81
CA GLY A 252 -27.70 -11.82 5.90
C GLY A 252 -26.99 -13.09 6.37
N GLU A 253 -25.71 -13.26 6.03
CA GLU A 253 -24.89 -14.43 6.34
C GLU A 253 -24.29 -14.37 7.75
N VAL A 254 -24.18 -13.18 8.33
CA VAL A 254 -23.75 -12.95 9.72
C VAL A 254 -24.64 -11.90 10.38
N LYS A 255 -24.70 -11.93 11.70
CA LYS A 255 -25.31 -10.88 12.52
C LYS A 255 -24.23 -9.89 12.97
N ALA A 256 -24.62 -8.64 13.22
CA ALA A 256 -23.69 -7.64 13.75
C ALA A 256 -23.04 -8.12 15.06
N GLY A 257 -21.71 -8.04 15.13
CA GLY A 257 -20.92 -8.52 16.27
C GLY A 257 -20.58 -10.00 16.26
N GLU A 258 -21.05 -10.78 15.27
CA GLU A 258 -20.64 -12.17 15.11
C GLU A 258 -19.19 -12.26 14.64
N ALA A 259 -18.41 -13.16 15.25
CA ALA A 259 -17.01 -13.35 14.89
C ALA A 259 -16.87 -14.12 13.58
N VAL A 260 -15.98 -13.66 12.71
CA VAL A 260 -15.62 -14.30 11.45
C VAL A 260 -14.12 -14.62 11.47
N SER A 261 -13.78 -15.84 11.07
CA SER A 261 -12.38 -16.24 10.81
C SER A 261 -12.08 -16.21 9.32
N TYR A 262 -10.86 -15.85 8.95
CA TYR A 262 -10.44 -15.86 7.54
C TYR A 262 -9.07 -16.52 7.36
N THR A 263 -8.82 -17.02 6.15
CA THR A 263 -7.51 -17.49 5.71
C THR A 263 -7.10 -16.68 4.48
N HIS A 264 -5.91 -16.10 4.51
CA HIS A 264 -5.36 -15.37 3.37
C HIS A 264 -4.52 -16.33 2.52
N LEU A 265 -4.93 -16.54 1.27
CA LEU A 265 -4.21 -17.34 0.29
C LEU A 265 -3.63 -16.43 -0.79
N THR A 266 -2.33 -16.61 -1.07
CA THR A 266 -1.68 -16.08 -2.27
C THR A 266 -1.28 -17.26 -3.13
N LEU A 267 -1.76 -17.29 -4.36
CA LEU A 267 -1.31 -18.28 -5.34
C LEU A 267 0.04 -17.83 -5.92
N PRO A 268 0.98 -18.76 -6.12
CA PRO A 268 2.28 -18.46 -6.69
C PRO A 268 2.21 -18.06 -8.17
#